data_9ed9244ee3f6c46f942db776d7d13758
#
_entry.id   9ed9244ee3f6c46f942db776d7d13758
#
_cell.length_a   1.000
_cell.length_b   1.000
_cell.length_c   1.000
_cell.angle_alpha   90.00
_cell.angle_beta   90.00
_cell.angle_gamma   90.00
#
_symmetry.space_group_name_H-M   'P 1'
#
loop_
_entity.id
_entity.type
_entity.pdbx_description
1 polymer ?
#
loop_
_entity_poly.entity_id
_entity_poly.type
_entity_poly.pdbx_seq_one_letter_code
_entity_poly.pdbx_strand_id
1 'polypeptide(L)'
;MIELSLDALLDNFPSHRGAMDIQATRFNTLFRYRWDRIVEFLKLHYVLSERDDPYWRDHRDAASIPPRLVELLALWRHQPPSRADFPMIDEIFPAASYQYVLYGMGFPPPTRGPIATADRARTETLLAQIDQRRRMLAAGLPSNRAYLDALRHTTAPAMELSA
;
A
#
# COMPACT_ATOMS: atom_id res chain seq x y z
N MET A 1 -2.14 -7.10 -9.07
CA MET A 1 -3.24 -6.73 -10.02
C MET A 1 -3.70 -7.90 -10.87
N ILE A 2 -2.81 -8.69 -11.47
CA ILE A 2 -3.20 -9.85 -12.32
C ILE A 2 -4.08 -10.83 -11.52
N GLU A 3 -3.63 -11.29 -10.38
CA GLU A 3 -4.41 -12.20 -9.50
C GLU A 3 -5.77 -11.61 -9.15
N LEU A 4 -5.82 -10.36 -8.67
CA LEU A 4 -7.08 -9.69 -8.35
C LEU A 4 -8.04 -9.58 -9.55
N SER A 5 -7.51 -9.46 -10.78
CA SER A 5 -8.36 -9.43 -11.96
C SER A 5 -8.90 -10.82 -12.32
N LEU A 6 -8.08 -11.84 -12.16
CA LEU A 6 -8.50 -13.23 -12.38
C LEU A 6 -9.55 -13.66 -11.35
N ASP A 7 -9.32 -13.39 -10.07
CA ASP A 7 -10.29 -13.67 -9.01
C ASP A 7 -11.63 -12.96 -9.28
N ALA A 8 -11.59 -11.67 -9.61
CA ALA A 8 -12.80 -10.91 -9.91
C ALA A 8 -13.55 -11.45 -11.13
N LEU A 9 -12.84 -11.96 -12.15
CA LEU A 9 -13.44 -12.60 -13.32
C LEU A 9 -14.03 -13.97 -12.95
N LEU A 10 -13.30 -14.80 -12.22
CA LEU A 10 -13.74 -16.14 -11.84
C LEU A 10 -14.97 -16.09 -10.93
N ASP A 11 -14.94 -15.23 -9.92
CA ASP A 11 -16.01 -15.11 -8.94
C ASP A 11 -17.30 -14.50 -9.51
N ASN A 12 -17.18 -13.67 -10.56
CA ASN A 12 -18.31 -12.91 -11.09
C ASN A 12 -18.60 -13.19 -12.58
N PHE A 13 -18.02 -14.23 -13.13
CA PHE A 13 -18.28 -14.55 -14.54
C PHE A 13 -19.75 -14.89 -14.75
N PRO A 14 -20.45 -14.19 -15.65
CA PRO A 14 -21.89 -14.36 -15.80
C PRO A 14 -22.24 -15.71 -16.43
N SER A 15 -23.14 -16.44 -15.82
CA SER A 15 -23.69 -17.67 -16.38
C SER A 15 -24.66 -17.42 -17.55
N HIS A 16 -25.11 -16.18 -17.73
CA HIS A 16 -26.07 -15.78 -18.73
C HIS A 16 -25.55 -14.63 -19.58
N ARG A 17 -25.66 -14.73 -20.92
CA ARG A 17 -25.21 -13.69 -21.86
C ARG A 17 -25.85 -12.32 -21.59
N GLY A 18 -27.12 -12.28 -21.16
CA GLY A 18 -27.80 -11.04 -20.82
C GLY A 18 -27.24 -10.26 -19.61
N ALA A 19 -26.38 -10.90 -18.79
CA ALA A 19 -25.73 -10.25 -17.67
C ALA A 19 -24.30 -9.76 -17.99
N MET A 20 -23.76 -10.10 -19.18
CA MET A 20 -22.35 -9.83 -19.50
C MET A 20 -22.00 -8.34 -19.48
N ASP A 21 -22.84 -7.49 -20.09
CA ASP A 21 -22.57 -6.05 -20.16
C ASP A 21 -22.58 -5.39 -18.77
N ILE A 22 -23.47 -5.86 -17.89
CA ILE A 22 -23.54 -5.38 -16.50
C ILE A 22 -22.28 -5.79 -15.75
N GLN A 23 -21.86 -7.03 -15.84
CA GLN A 23 -20.67 -7.53 -15.17
C GLN A 23 -19.39 -6.89 -15.73
N ALA A 24 -19.29 -6.70 -17.04
CA ALA A 24 -18.19 -5.99 -17.67
C ALA A 24 -18.08 -4.54 -17.16
N THR A 25 -19.23 -3.85 -17.06
CA THR A 25 -19.27 -2.49 -16.52
C THR A 25 -18.80 -2.44 -15.07
N ARG A 26 -19.25 -3.37 -14.21
CA ARG A 26 -18.84 -3.47 -12.81
C ARG A 26 -17.34 -3.75 -12.69
N PHE A 27 -16.84 -4.72 -13.45
CA PHE A 27 -15.42 -5.05 -13.51
C PHE A 27 -14.59 -3.83 -13.91
N ASN A 28 -14.93 -3.18 -15.03
CA ASN A 28 -14.19 -2.02 -15.51
C ASN A 28 -14.22 -0.86 -14.53
N THR A 29 -15.33 -0.61 -13.85
CA THR A 29 -15.43 0.45 -12.82
C THR A 29 -14.52 0.15 -11.64
N LEU A 30 -14.54 -1.08 -11.12
CA LEU A 30 -13.68 -1.50 -10.01
C LEU A 30 -12.20 -1.41 -10.38
N PHE A 31 -11.82 -1.92 -11.55
CA PHE A 31 -10.41 -1.95 -11.96
C PHE A 31 -9.88 -0.58 -12.35
N ARG A 32 -10.70 0.30 -12.93
CA ARG A 32 -10.33 1.71 -13.13
C ARG A 32 -10.03 2.37 -11.79
N TYR A 33 -10.91 2.21 -10.81
CA TYR A 33 -10.68 2.71 -9.45
C TYR A 33 -9.36 2.20 -8.86
N ARG A 34 -9.10 0.89 -8.94
CA ARG A 34 -7.85 0.28 -8.43
C ARG A 34 -6.61 0.83 -9.12
N TRP A 35 -6.63 0.98 -10.43
CA TRP A 35 -5.53 1.57 -11.19
C TRP A 35 -5.29 3.02 -10.83
N ASP A 36 -6.34 3.82 -10.67
CA ASP A 36 -6.23 5.22 -10.22
C ASP A 36 -5.55 5.28 -8.84
N ARG A 37 -5.88 4.36 -7.92
CA ARG A 37 -5.22 4.27 -6.59
C ARG A 37 -3.75 3.89 -6.69
N ILE A 38 -3.39 2.97 -7.58
CA ILE A 38 -1.99 2.60 -7.81
C ILE A 38 -1.20 3.79 -8.37
N VAL A 39 -1.70 4.42 -9.41
CA VAL A 39 -1.05 5.58 -10.02
C VAL A 39 -0.88 6.71 -9.01
N GLU A 40 -1.91 7.00 -8.22
CA GLU A 40 -1.87 8.01 -7.17
C GLU A 40 -0.83 7.68 -6.09
N PHE A 41 -0.78 6.43 -5.63
CA PHE A 41 0.19 6.00 -4.62
C PHE A 41 1.64 6.05 -5.14
N LEU A 42 1.87 5.63 -6.37
CA LEU A 42 3.18 5.77 -7.03
C LEU A 42 3.55 7.25 -7.20
N LYS A 43 2.59 8.07 -7.63
CA LYS A 43 2.80 9.51 -7.81
C LYS A 43 3.17 10.21 -6.51
N LEU A 44 2.63 9.76 -5.38
CA LEU A 44 3.01 10.26 -4.06
C LEU A 44 4.53 10.18 -3.81
N HIS A 45 5.17 9.06 -4.18
CA HIS A 45 6.62 8.90 -4.04
C HIS A 45 7.39 9.90 -4.91
N TYR A 46 6.91 10.15 -6.14
CA TYR A 46 7.56 11.10 -7.05
C TYR A 46 7.42 12.55 -6.57
N VAL A 47 6.24 12.92 -6.11
CA VAL A 47 5.95 14.27 -5.60
C VAL A 47 6.78 14.62 -4.36
N LEU A 48 7.01 13.63 -3.50
CA LEU A 48 7.78 13.81 -2.27
C LEU A 48 9.29 13.63 -2.47
N SER A 49 9.73 13.20 -3.64
CA SER A 49 11.16 13.00 -3.92
C SER A 49 11.92 14.34 -3.97
N GLU A 50 13.06 14.41 -3.28
CA GLU A 50 13.96 15.57 -3.31
C GLU A 50 14.99 15.51 -4.45
N ARG A 51 14.91 14.50 -5.31
CA ARG A 51 15.85 14.34 -6.43
C ARG A 51 15.65 15.45 -7.47
N ASP A 52 16.77 15.99 -7.99
CA ASP A 52 16.76 17.16 -8.90
C ASP A 52 16.97 16.82 -10.38
N ASP A 53 17.07 15.54 -10.74
CA ASP A 53 17.10 15.14 -12.14
C ASP A 53 15.82 15.62 -12.87
N PRO A 54 15.88 15.94 -14.18
CA PRO A 54 14.73 16.46 -14.93
C PRO A 54 13.48 15.57 -14.79
N TYR A 55 13.64 14.26 -14.86
CA TYR A 55 12.55 13.30 -14.69
C TYR A 55 11.78 13.50 -13.36
N TRP A 56 12.49 13.67 -12.23
CA TRP A 56 11.87 13.86 -10.92
C TRP A 56 11.22 15.24 -10.78
N ARG A 57 11.82 16.27 -11.38
CA ARG A 57 11.23 17.62 -11.40
C ARG A 57 9.92 17.65 -12.17
N ASP A 58 9.86 17.00 -13.34
CA ASP A 58 8.64 16.91 -14.14
C ASP A 58 7.50 16.23 -13.38
N HIS A 59 7.84 15.24 -12.54
CA HIS A 59 6.86 14.59 -11.68
C HIS A 59 6.37 15.44 -10.50
N ARG A 60 7.07 16.51 -10.14
CA ARG A 60 6.62 17.49 -9.14
C ARG A 60 5.80 18.63 -9.76
N ASP A 61 5.73 18.72 -11.08
CA ASP A 61 4.85 19.69 -11.74
C ASP A 61 3.39 19.45 -11.33
N ALA A 62 2.74 20.53 -10.87
CA ALA A 62 1.37 20.51 -10.38
C ALA A 62 0.38 19.94 -11.41
N ALA A 63 0.60 20.22 -12.71
CA ALA A 63 -0.25 19.71 -13.78
C ALA A 63 -0.17 18.19 -13.95
N SER A 64 0.90 17.57 -13.46
CA SER A 64 1.12 16.12 -13.55
C SER A 64 0.57 15.34 -12.34
N ILE A 65 0.12 16.03 -11.29
CA ILE A 65 -0.36 15.40 -10.04
C ILE A 65 -1.86 15.15 -10.16
N PRO A 66 -2.33 13.91 -9.88
CA PRO A 66 -3.76 13.61 -9.84
C PRO A 66 -4.51 14.56 -8.90
N PRO A 67 -5.65 15.14 -9.32
CA PRO A 67 -6.37 16.14 -8.50
C PRO A 67 -6.68 15.66 -7.09
N ARG A 68 -7.13 14.41 -6.93
CA ARG A 68 -7.40 13.84 -5.61
C ARG A 68 -6.13 13.79 -4.73
N LEU A 69 -4.96 13.50 -5.29
CA LEU A 69 -3.71 13.50 -4.52
C LEU A 69 -3.35 14.91 -4.05
N VAL A 70 -3.60 15.94 -4.86
CA VAL A 70 -3.43 17.34 -4.45
C VAL A 70 -4.32 17.67 -3.25
N GLU A 71 -5.60 17.30 -3.30
CA GLU A 71 -6.54 17.48 -2.20
C GLU A 71 -6.12 16.76 -0.93
N LEU A 72 -5.71 15.49 -1.06
CA LEU A 72 -5.24 14.69 0.06
C LEU A 72 -3.96 15.25 0.69
N LEU A 73 -3.00 15.68 -0.11
CA LEU A 73 -1.77 16.32 0.41
C LEU A 73 -2.08 17.64 1.15
N ALA A 74 -3.04 18.42 0.66
CA ALA A 74 -3.50 19.61 1.36
C ALA A 74 -4.16 19.25 2.70
N LEU A 75 -5.05 18.26 2.71
CA LEU A 75 -5.73 17.76 3.91
C LEU A 75 -4.73 17.20 4.95
N TRP A 76 -3.76 16.40 4.50
CA TRP A 76 -2.79 15.73 5.37
C TRP A 76 -1.75 16.65 6.02
N ARG A 77 -1.71 17.93 5.64
CA ARG A 77 -1.01 18.97 6.42
C ARG A 77 -1.69 19.27 7.75
N HIS A 78 -2.99 18.97 7.85
CA HIS A 78 -3.81 19.30 9.02
C HIS A 78 -4.22 18.09 9.83
N GLN A 79 -4.27 16.91 9.21
CA GLN A 79 -4.61 15.64 9.87
C GLN A 79 -3.85 14.47 9.21
N PRO A 80 -3.54 13.40 9.94
CA PRO A 80 -2.90 12.24 9.32
C PRO A 80 -3.85 11.52 8.37
N PRO A 81 -3.32 10.80 7.35
CA PRO A 81 -4.12 9.86 6.57
C PRO A 81 -4.94 8.94 7.47
N SER A 82 -6.21 8.78 7.16
CA SER A 82 -7.16 7.99 7.94
C SER A 82 -7.95 7.02 7.05
N ARG A 83 -8.66 6.08 7.67
CA ARG A 83 -9.55 5.16 6.94
C ARG A 83 -10.64 5.90 6.14
N ALA A 84 -11.06 7.08 6.61
CA ALA A 84 -12.09 7.88 5.95
C ALA A 84 -11.64 8.42 4.57
N ASP A 85 -10.34 8.53 4.32
CA ASP A 85 -9.80 8.99 3.04
C ASP A 85 -9.89 7.91 1.94
N PHE A 86 -10.26 6.68 2.31
CA PHE A 86 -10.27 5.49 1.45
C PHE A 86 -11.63 4.79 1.53
N PRO A 87 -12.52 5.04 0.55
CA PRO A 87 -13.92 4.61 0.62
C PRO A 87 -14.13 3.11 0.46
N MET A 88 -13.22 2.40 -0.23
CA MET A 88 -13.36 0.97 -0.44
C MET A 88 -12.92 0.16 0.78
N ILE A 89 -13.55 -1.00 1.00
CA ILE A 89 -13.19 -1.92 2.09
C ILE A 89 -11.83 -2.54 1.80
N ASP A 90 -11.63 -2.98 0.56
CA ASP A 90 -10.42 -3.69 0.10
C ASP A 90 -9.51 -2.74 -0.68
N GLU A 91 -9.01 -1.71 0.00
CA GLU A 91 -8.02 -0.82 -0.59
C GLU A 91 -6.68 -1.53 -0.78
N ILE A 92 -6.06 -1.32 -1.96
CA ILE A 92 -4.73 -1.87 -2.25
C ILE A 92 -3.68 -1.28 -1.31
N PHE A 93 -3.81 0.02 -1.03
CA PHE A 93 -2.93 0.74 -0.10
C PHE A 93 -3.78 1.38 0.99
N PRO A 94 -3.80 0.81 2.20
CA PRO A 94 -4.51 1.41 3.34
C PRO A 94 -3.83 2.69 3.84
N ALA A 95 -4.52 3.44 4.68
CA ALA A 95 -4.03 4.69 5.27
C ALA A 95 -2.61 4.57 5.85
N ALA A 96 -2.29 3.45 6.48
CA ALA A 96 -0.97 3.19 7.03
C ALA A 96 0.15 3.24 5.97
N SER A 97 -0.11 2.71 4.76
CA SER A 97 0.87 2.75 3.66
C SER A 97 1.19 4.19 3.25
N TYR A 98 0.16 5.04 3.17
CA TYR A 98 0.36 6.48 2.90
C TYR A 98 1.11 7.17 4.03
N GLN A 99 0.81 6.87 5.29
CA GLN A 99 1.54 7.41 6.44
C GLN A 99 3.03 7.04 6.40
N TYR A 100 3.36 5.78 6.08
CA TYR A 100 4.74 5.34 5.95
C TYR A 100 5.50 6.12 4.86
N VAL A 101 4.89 6.30 3.69
CA VAL A 101 5.52 7.03 2.59
C VAL A 101 5.66 8.50 2.94
N LEU A 102 4.59 9.16 3.40
CA LEU A 102 4.59 10.58 3.76
C LEU A 102 5.68 10.89 4.77
N TYR A 103 5.63 10.25 5.92
CA TYR A 103 6.55 10.56 7.00
C TYR A 103 7.96 10.03 6.75
N GLY A 104 8.09 8.90 6.08
CA GLY A 104 9.38 8.36 5.66
C GLY A 104 10.10 9.23 4.63
N MET A 105 9.37 10.01 3.83
CA MET A 105 9.91 10.93 2.84
C MET A 105 9.90 12.41 3.31
N GLY A 106 9.74 12.64 4.62
CA GLY A 106 9.91 13.97 5.20
C GLY A 106 8.69 14.89 5.13
N PHE A 107 7.52 14.39 4.72
CA PHE A 107 6.30 15.20 4.79
C PHE A 107 5.99 15.56 6.25
N PRO A 108 5.80 16.85 6.58
CA PRO A 108 5.64 17.26 7.97
C PRO A 108 4.35 16.69 8.55
N PRO A 109 4.43 16.05 9.75
CA PRO A 109 3.22 15.62 10.43
C PRO A 109 2.39 16.83 10.87
N PRO A 110 1.05 16.67 10.94
CA PRO A 110 0.19 17.76 11.42
C PRO A 110 0.61 18.21 12.82
N THR A 111 0.71 19.52 12.99
CA THR A 111 0.99 20.11 14.32
C THR A 111 -0.23 19.90 15.21
N ARG A 112 -0.10 19.07 16.22
CA ARG A 112 -1.09 18.94 17.28
C ARG A 112 -0.64 19.76 18.48
N GLY A 113 -1.60 20.22 19.28
CA GLY A 113 -1.30 20.85 20.56
C GLY A 113 -0.50 19.93 21.51
N PRO A 114 -0.17 20.38 22.72
CA PRO A 114 0.61 19.60 23.69
C PRO A 114 -0.02 18.22 23.92
N ILE A 115 0.80 17.18 23.79
CA ILE A 115 0.36 15.79 24.06
C ILE A 115 0.26 15.63 25.57
N ALA A 116 -0.87 15.12 26.07
CA ALA A 116 -1.01 14.80 27.49
C ALA A 116 0.08 13.83 27.96
N THR A 117 0.58 14.03 29.18
CA THR A 117 1.69 13.22 29.75
C THR A 117 1.36 11.71 29.74
N ALA A 118 0.10 11.36 30.03
CA ALA A 118 -0.35 9.97 29.98
C ALA A 118 -0.29 9.36 28.57
N ASP A 119 -0.62 10.12 27.53
CA ASP A 119 -0.57 9.66 26.14
C ASP A 119 0.89 9.50 25.67
N ARG A 120 1.78 10.37 26.15
CA ARG A 120 3.22 10.25 25.89
C ARG A 120 3.76 8.96 26.49
N ALA A 121 3.54 8.71 27.78
CA ALA A 121 4.00 7.51 28.46
C ALA A 121 3.45 6.22 27.82
N ARG A 122 2.18 6.22 27.42
CA ARG A 122 1.58 5.10 26.68
C ARG A 122 2.26 4.88 25.35
N THR A 123 2.55 5.94 24.61
CA THR A 123 3.24 5.87 23.32
C THR A 123 4.64 5.32 23.47
N GLU A 124 5.41 5.79 24.44
CA GLU A 124 6.76 5.30 24.75
C GLU A 124 6.75 3.81 25.08
N THR A 125 5.78 3.36 25.88
CA THR A 125 5.60 1.94 26.21
C THR A 125 5.32 1.11 24.97
N LEU A 126 4.41 1.56 24.09
CA LEU A 126 4.10 0.87 22.84
C LEU A 126 5.29 0.80 21.90
N LEU A 127 6.05 1.88 21.76
CA LEU A 127 7.26 1.90 20.93
C LEU A 127 8.33 0.93 21.47
N ALA A 128 8.51 0.88 22.77
CA ALA A 128 9.44 -0.07 23.41
C ALA A 128 9.01 -1.54 23.15
N GLN A 129 7.71 -1.84 23.24
CA GLN A 129 7.17 -3.18 22.92
C GLN A 129 7.38 -3.55 21.45
N ILE A 130 7.15 -2.62 20.53
CA ILE A 130 7.36 -2.82 19.09
C ILE A 130 8.85 -3.11 18.83
N ASP A 131 9.75 -2.33 19.40
CA ASP A 131 11.19 -2.52 19.21
C ASP A 131 11.68 -3.84 19.82
N GLN A 132 11.18 -4.22 20.97
CA GLN A 132 11.46 -5.54 21.56
C GLN A 132 11.00 -6.67 20.64
N ARG A 133 9.76 -6.60 20.15
CA ARG A 133 9.21 -7.60 19.22
C ARG A 133 10.03 -7.67 17.93
N ARG A 134 10.40 -6.52 17.36
CA ARG A 134 11.27 -6.43 16.19
C ARG A 134 12.59 -7.17 16.41
N ARG A 135 13.26 -6.94 17.54
CA ARG A 135 14.53 -7.60 17.89
C ARG A 135 14.35 -9.11 18.03
N MET A 136 13.31 -9.55 18.70
CA MET A 136 13.01 -10.98 18.86
C MET A 136 12.77 -11.67 17.50
N LEU A 137 11.96 -11.05 16.65
CA LEU A 137 11.69 -11.59 15.32
C LEU A 137 12.95 -11.62 14.45
N ALA A 138 13.73 -10.54 14.44
CA ALA A 138 14.98 -10.48 13.69
C ALA A 138 16.00 -11.52 14.13
N ALA A 139 16.07 -11.82 15.42
CA ALA A 139 16.96 -12.85 15.95
C ALA A 139 16.50 -14.29 15.63
N GLY A 140 15.20 -14.50 15.45
CA GLY A 140 14.61 -15.81 15.14
C GLY A 140 14.52 -16.12 13.66
N LEU A 141 14.69 -15.12 12.76
CA LEU A 141 14.56 -15.32 11.33
C LEU A 141 15.90 -15.70 10.68
N PRO A 142 15.93 -16.66 9.76
CA PRO A 142 17.11 -16.93 8.96
C PRO A 142 17.42 -15.75 8.04
N SER A 143 18.66 -15.64 7.57
CA SER A 143 18.97 -14.72 6.49
C SER A 143 18.20 -15.10 5.21
N ASN A 144 17.93 -14.13 4.31
CA ASN A 144 17.28 -14.43 3.03
C ASN A 144 17.99 -15.51 2.24
N ARG A 145 19.34 -15.55 2.26
CA ARG A 145 20.11 -16.58 1.61
C ARG A 145 19.86 -17.96 2.25
N ALA A 146 19.96 -18.06 3.55
CA ALA A 146 19.73 -19.31 4.26
C ALA A 146 18.28 -19.84 4.05
N TYR A 147 17.30 -18.93 4.02
CA TYR A 147 15.91 -19.29 3.72
C TYR A 147 15.73 -19.80 2.28
N LEU A 148 16.30 -19.12 1.30
CA LEU A 148 16.23 -19.54 -0.10
C LEU A 148 16.96 -20.87 -0.34
N ASP A 149 18.10 -21.07 0.31
CA ASP A 149 18.84 -22.33 0.23
C ASP A 149 18.02 -23.48 0.86
N ALA A 150 17.40 -23.25 2.01
CA ALA A 150 16.49 -24.22 2.62
C ALA A 150 15.31 -24.60 1.70
N LEU A 151 14.71 -23.62 1.03
CA LEU A 151 13.63 -23.88 0.05
C LEU A 151 14.11 -24.74 -1.12
N ARG A 152 15.33 -24.50 -1.65
CA ARG A 152 15.89 -25.32 -2.73
C ARG A 152 16.14 -26.75 -2.33
N HIS A 153 16.50 -26.99 -1.06
CA HIS A 153 16.73 -28.33 -0.52
C HIS A 153 15.45 -29.03 -0.08
N THR A 154 14.35 -28.28 0.10
CA THR A 154 13.03 -28.85 0.45
C THR A 154 12.20 -29.20 -0.79
N THR A 155 12.74 -28.97 -2.01
CA THR A 155 12.01 -29.24 -3.24
C THR A 155 11.72 -30.71 -3.40
N ALA A 156 10.46 -31.04 -3.26
CA ALA A 156 9.59 -32.03 -3.88
C ALA A 156 10.09 -33.48 -3.98
N PRO A 157 9.30 -34.43 -3.44
CA PRO A 157 9.29 -35.74 -4.04
C PRO A 157 8.86 -35.60 -5.50
N ALA A 158 9.68 -36.14 -6.40
CA ALA A 158 9.35 -36.24 -7.81
C ALA A 158 7.95 -36.85 -7.94
N MET A 159 7.02 -36.13 -8.55
CA MET A 159 5.79 -36.72 -9.05
C MET A 159 6.22 -37.68 -10.14
N GLU A 160 6.39 -38.98 -9.79
CA GLU A 160 6.45 -40.04 -10.77
C GLU A 160 5.12 -40.04 -11.53
N LEU A 161 5.14 -39.48 -12.71
CA LEU A 161 4.11 -39.68 -13.70
C LEU A 161 4.24 -41.16 -14.14
N SER A 162 3.50 -42.06 -13.48
CA SER A 162 3.29 -43.40 -13.99
C SER A 162 2.57 -43.30 -15.33
N ALA A 163 3.23 -43.84 -16.36
CA ALA A 163 2.72 -44.01 -17.70
C ALA A 163 1.53 -44.99 -17.74
#